data_618295549ca0c87f044a43afcad7a3c7
#
_entry.id   618295549ca0c87f044a43afcad7a3c7
#
_cell.length_a   1.000
_cell.length_b   1.000
_cell.length_c   1.000
_cell.angle_alpha   90.00
_cell.angle_beta   90.00
_cell.angle_gamma   90.00
#
_symmetry.space_group_name_H-M   'P 1'
#
loop_
_entity.id
_entity.type
_entity.pdbx_description
1 polymer ?
#
loop_
_entity_poly.entity_id
_entity_poly.type
_entity_poly.pdbx_seq_one_letter_code
_entity_poly.pdbx_strand_id
1 'polypeptide(L)'
;ALYLLWRIARNLEKPPKLTEEVKIVRKSLSEMLKENRTRCKMTQEFVAESIGVSRQAVSKWENGTSEPNTSNLMALAKLYGIPAEDLLKGVESALEAEGK
;
A
#
# COMPACT_ATOMS: atom_id res chain seq x y z
N ALA A 1 39.28 5.75 0.72
CA ALA A 1 38.16 6.67 0.80
C ALA A 1 37.15 6.45 -0.36
N LEU A 2 37.64 6.46 -1.60
CA LEU A 2 36.75 6.23 -2.76
C LEU A 2 36.11 4.84 -2.71
N TYR A 3 36.85 3.86 -2.27
CA TYR A 3 36.35 2.51 -2.12
C TYR A 3 35.20 2.43 -1.12
N LEU A 4 35.35 3.11 0.01
CA LEU A 4 34.29 3.12 1.01
C LEU A 4 33.04 3.83 0.50
N LEU A 5 33.21 4.96 -0.20
CA LEU A 5 32.09 5.67 -0.78
C LEU A 5 31.37 4.83 -1.81
N TRP A 6 32.14 4.15 -2.67
CA TRP A 6 31.55 3.26 -3.66
C TRP A 6 30.78 2.11 -3.01
N ARG A 7 31.35 1.52 -1.97
CA ARG A 7 30.71 0.43 -1.22
C ARG A 7 29.43 0.90 -0.55
N ILE A 8 29.45 2.07 0.05
CA ILE A 8 28.27 2.64 0.69
C ILE A 8 27.21 2.95 -0.36
N ALA A 9 27.59 3.57 -1.46
CA ALA A 9 26.65 3.89 -2.54
C ALA A 9 26.02 2.62 -3.10
N ARG A 10 26.81 1.57 -3.27
CA ARG A 10 26.30 0.29 -3.76
C ARG A 10 25.30 -0.33 -2.79
N ASN A 11 25.56 -0.23 -1.49
CA ASN A 11 24.64 -0.74 -0.48
C ASN A 11 23.36 0.07 -0.40
N LEU A 12 23.43 1.37 -0.74
CA LEU A 12 22.27 2.23 -0.78
C LEU A 12 21.44 2.00 -2.04
N GLU A 13 22.01 1.39 -3.07
CA GLU A 13 21.27 1.01 -4.25
C GLU A 13 20.43 -0.22 -3.97
N LYS A 14 19.28 0.00 -3.38
CA LYS A 14 18.22 -0.99 -3.21
C LYS A 14 18.65 -2.31 -2.58
N PRO A 15 18.72 -2.40 -1.27
CA PRO A 15 18.75 -3.74 -0.69
C PRO A 15 17.58 -4.53 -1.27
N PRO A 16 17.80 -5.67 -1.94
CA PRO A 16 16.71 -6.45 -2.55
C PRO A 16 15.57 -6.75 -1.57
N LYS A 17 15.91 -6.97 -0.30
CA LYS A 17 14.94 -7.26 0.74
C LYS A 17 13.96 -6.11 0.95
N LEU A 18 14.44 -4.88 0.99
CA LEU A 18 13.57 -3.71 1.16
C LEU A 18 12.65 -3.53 -0.04
N THR A 19 13.16 -3.77 -1.25
CA THR A 19 12.35 -3.70 -2.47
C THR A 19 11.24 -4.73 -2.44
N GLU A 20 11.54 -5.95 -1.99
CA GLU A 20 10.53 -7.00 -1.87
C GLU A 20 9.49 -6.66 -0.81
N GLU A 21 9.91 -6.09 0.32
CA GLU A 21 8.99 -5.64 1.35
C GLU A 21 8.03 -4.58 0.83
N VAL A 22 8.51 -3.63 0.03
CA VAL A 22 7.65 -2.61 -0.58
C VAL A 22 6.61 -3.24 -1.49
N LYS A 23 7.02 -4.22 -2.30
CA LYS A 23 6.09 -4.94 -3.17
C LYS A 23 5.03 -5.69 -2.38
N ILE A 24 5.43 -6.34 -1.29
CA ILE A 24 4.51 -7.07 -0.41
C ILE A 24 3.49 -6.12 0.21
N VAL A 25 3.95 -4.96 0.69
CA VAL A 25 3.07 -3.94 1.28
C VAL A 25 2.04 -3.48 0.25
N ARG A 26 2.48 -3.13 -0.96
CA ARG A 26 1.57 -2.66 -2.00
C ARG A 26 0.55 -3.71 -2.41
N LYS A 27 0.99 -4.96 -2.55
CA LYS A 27 0.11 -6.05 -2.93
C LYS A 27 -0.93 -6.31 -1.84
N SER A 28 -0.49 -6.44 -0.59
CA SER A 28 -1.38 -6.74 0.53
C SER A 28 -2.39 -5.62 0.75
N LEU A 29 -1.93 -4.38 0.68
CA LEU A 29 -2.81 -3.22 0.84
C LEU A 29 -3.82 -3.13 -0.30
N SER A 30 -3.37 -3.37 -1.54
CA SER A 30 -4.27 -3.32 -2.70
C SER A 30 -5.40 -4.33 -2.58
N GLU A 31 -5.09 -5.52 -2.11
CA GLU A 31 -6.09 -6.57 -1.90
C GLU A 31 -7.10 -6.16 -0.84
N MET A 32 -6.64 -5.60 0.27
CA MET A 32 -7.51 -5.13 1.36
C MET A 32 -8.42 -3.99 0.91
N LEU A 33 -7.87 -3.06 0.13
CA LEU A 33 -8.65 -1.92 -0.37
C LEU A 33 -9.76 -2.40 -1.31
N LYS A 34 -9.41 -3.26 -2.25
CA LYS A 34 -10.39 -3.79 -3.20
C LYS A 34 -11.46 -4.63 -2.50
N GLU A 35 -11.05 -5.47 -1.57
CA GLU A 35 -11.95 -6.33 -0.81
C GLU A 35 -12.96 -5.51 -0.02
N ASN A 36 -12.50 -4.48 0.69
CA ASN A 36 -13.39 -3.64 1.47
C ASN A 36 -14.33 -2.82 0.60
N ARG A 37 -13.84 -2.31 -0.53
CA ARG A 37 -14.70 -1.60 -1.47
C ARG A 37 -15.80 -2.50 -2.00
N THR A 38 -15.45 -3.72 -2.38
CA THR A 38 -16.40 -4.70 -2.89
C THR A 38 -17.42 -5.11 -1.82
N ARG A 39 -16.93 -5.31 -0.59
CA ARG A 39 -17.81 -5.63 0.55
C ARG A 39 -18.84 -4.53 0.76
N CYS A 40 -18.44 -3.28 0.62
CA CYS A 40 -19.35 -2.14 0.77
C CYS A 40 -20.17 -1.86 -0.49
N LYS A 41 -19.99 -2.63 -1.56
CA LYS A 41 -20.70 -2.50 -2.82
C LYS A 41 -20.55 -1.11 -3.44
N MET A 42 -19.33 -0.57 -3.35
CA MET A 42 -18.99 0.73 -3.90
C MET A 42 -18.21 0.59 -5.20
N THR A 43 -18.38 1.57 -6.11
CA THR A 43 -17.58 1.65 -7.33
C THR A 43 -16.30 2.44 -7.04
N GLN A 44 -15.28 2.28 -7.88
CA GLN A 44 -14.07 3.09 -7.77
C GLN A 44 -14.38 4.59 -7.91
N GLU A 45 -15.33 4.94 -8.78
CA GLU A 45 -15.76 6.33 -8.96
C GLU A 45 -16.36 6.89 -7.69
N PHE A 46 -17.24 6.11 -7.05
CA PHE A 46 -17.87 6.55 -5.80
C PHE A 46 -16.83 6.80 -4.71
N VAL A 47 -15.87 5.87 -4.57
CA VAL A 47 -14.80 6.02 -3.60
C VAL A 47 -13.96 7.26 -3.90
N ALA A 48 -13.60 7.45 -5.16
CA ALA A 48 -12.80 8.60 -5.58
C ALA A 48 -13.50 9.91 -5.25
N GLU A 49 -14.77 10.03 -5.59
CA GLU A 49 -15.56 11.22 -5.26
C GLU A 49 -15.67 11.43 -3.75
N SER A 50 -15.86 10.35 -3.00
CA SER A 50 -16.05 10.43 -1.56
C SER A 50 -14.85 10.98 -0.82
N ILE A 51 -13.64 10.68 -1.30
CA ILE A 51 -12.41 11.13 -0.64
C ILE A 51 -11.65 12.20 -1.41
N GLY A 52 -12.21 12.65 -2.53
CA GLY A 52 -11.64 13.79 -3.26
C GLY A 52 -10.39 13.47 -4.08
N VAL A 53 -10.34 12.29 -4.70
CA VAL A 53 -9.21 11.91 -5.56
C VAL A 53 -9.74 11.47 -6.92
N SER A 54 -8.85 11.20 -7.86
CA SER A 54 -9.25 10.70 -9.16
C SER A 54 -9.55 9.20 -9.11
N ARG A 55 -10.40 8.73 -10.02
CA ARG A 55 -10.66 7.30 -10.15
C ARG A 55 -9.38 6.54 -10.49
N GLN A 56 -8.51 7.16 -11.29
CA GLN A 56 -7.22 6.57 -11.65
C GLN A 56 -6.36 6.31 -10.42
N ALA A 57 -6.38 7.21 -9.44
CA ALA A 57 -5.65 7.01 -8.19
C ALA A 57 -6.17 5.78 -7.45
N VAL A 58 -7.50 5.67 -7.30
CA VAL A 58 -8.10 4.51 -6.64
C VAL A 58 -7.74 3.22 -7.38
N SER A 59 -7.81 3.24 -8.70
CA SER A 59 -7.46 2.08 -9.52
C SER A 59 -6.00 1.64 -9.29
N LYS A 60 -5.08 2.59 -9.26
CA LYS A 60 -3.66 2.30 -9.03
C LYS A 60 -3.42 1.71 -7.65
N TRP A 61 -4.12 2.20 -6.64
CA TRP A 61 -4.02 1.65 -5.30
C TRP A 61 -4.51 0.20 -5.24
N GLU A 62 -5.59 -0.10 -5.96
CA GLU A 62 -6.17 -1.44 -5.95
C GLU A 62 -5.44 -2.44 -6.83
N ASN A 63 -4.64 -1.98 -7.78
CA ASN A 63 -3.82 -2.89 -8.58
C ASN A 63 -2.36 -2.98 -8.11
N GLY A 64 -2.02 -2.28 -7.03
CA GLY A 64 -0.70 -2.36 -6.43
C GLY A 64 0.37 -1.53 -7.11
N THR A 65 0.00 -0.65 -8.06
CA THR A 65 0.99 0.20 -8.75
C THR A 65 1.42 1.38 -7.89
N SER A 66 0.56 1.81 -6.97
CA SER A 66 0.89 2.86 -6.02
C SER A 66 0.12 2.63 -4.73
N GLU A 67 0.38 3.44 -3.74
CA GLU A 67 -0.28 3.32 -2.44
C GLU A 67 -0.84 4.67 -2.03
N PRO A 68 -1.96 4.70 -1.29
CA PRO A 68 -2.50 5.97 -0.80
C PRO A 68 -1.57 6.53 0.28
N ASN A 69 -1.52 7.86 0.38
CA ASN A 69 -0.83 8.49 1.50
C ASN A 69 -1.63 8.27 2.78
N THR A 70 -1.07 8.66 3.92
CA THR A 70 -1.69 8.43 5.22
C THR A 70 -3.08 9.06 5.32
N SER A 71 -3.23 10.29 4.83
CA SER A 71 -4.53 10.98 4.89
C SER A 71 -5.58 10.22 4.09
N ASN A 72 -5.24 9.80 2.89
CA ASN A 72 -6.17 9.06 2.05
C ASN A 72 -6.47 7.68 2.63
N LEU A 73 -5.47 7.04 3.23
CA LEU A 73 -5.67 5.74 3.88
C LEU A 73 -6.68 5.84 5.02
N MET A 74 -6.56 6.88 5.83
CA MET A 74 -7.49 7.12 6.95
C MET A 74 -8.89 7.43 6.43
N ALA A 75 -8.99 8.20 5.35
CA ALA A 75 -10.27 8.50 4.73
C ALA A 75 -10.94 7.24 4.18
N LEU A 76 -10.17 6.36 3.56
CA LEU A 76 -10.66 5.10 3.06
C LEU A 76 -11.19 4.21 4.20
N ALA A 77 -10.43 4.12 5.27
CA ALA A 77 -10.86 3.32 6.43
C ALA A 77 -12.18 3.83 6.98
N LYS A 78 -12.31 5.15 7.11
CA LYS A 78 -13.55 5.77 7.57
C LYS A 78 -14.70 5.49 6.61
N LEU A 79 -14.46 5.59 5.31
CA LEU A 79 -15.47 5.32 4.29
C LEU A 79 -15.94 3.88 4.35
N TYR A 80 -15.02 2.94 4.54
CA TYR A 80 -15.35 1.51 4.61
C TYR A 80 -15.87 1.08 5.98
N GLY A 81 -15.85 1.98 6.96
CA GLY A 81 -16.37 1.71 8.30
C GLY A 81 -15.51 0.77 9.12
N ILE A 82 -14.20 0.79 8.94
CA ILE A 82 -13.26 -0.04 9.68
C ILE A 82 -12.13 0.83 10.25
N PRO A 83 -11.46 0.39 11.33
CA PRO A 83 -10.25 1.08 11.80
C PRO A 83 -9.15 1.01 10.72
N ALA A 84 -8.34 2.05 10.63
CA ALA A 84 -7.23 2.09 9.66
C ALA A 84 -6.27 0.91 9.86
N GLU A 85 -6.07 0.50 11.10
CA GLU A 85 -5.20 -0.64 11.42
C GLU A 85 -5.71 -1.95 10.81
N ASP A 86 -7.01 -2.09 10.56
CA ASP A 86 -7.55 -3.28 9.91
C ASP A 86 -7.13 -3.36 8.45
N LEU A 87 -6.96 -2.23 7.79
CA LEU A 87 -6.42 -2.22 6.43
C LEU A 87 -4.96 -2.70 6.40
N LEU A 88 -4.25 -2.58 7.50
CA LEU A 88 -2.84 -2.92 7.59
C LEU A 88 -2.58 -4.31 8.17
N LYS A 89 -3.60 -4.99 8.66
CA LYS A 89 -3.43 -6.35 9.24
C LYS A 89 -2.89 -7.36 8.23
N GLY A 90 -3.41 -7.33 7.01
CA GLY A 90 -2.92 -8.20 5.96
C GLY A 90 -1.47 -7.92 5.61
N VAL A 91 -1.07 -6.66 5.70
CA VAL A 91 0.31 -6.23 5.44
C VAL A 91 1.25 -6.82 6.49
N GLU A 92 0.92 -6.71 7.76
CA GLU A 92 1.72 -7.27 8.84
C GLU A 92 1.89 -8.78 8.68
N SER A 93 0.80 -9.49 8.43
CA SER A 93 0.83 -10.94 8.24
C SER A 93 1.70 -11.33 7.05
N ALA A 94 1.60 -10.60 5.95
CA ALA A 94 2.39 -10.87 4.75
C ALA A 94 3.89 -10.65 5.00
N LEU A 95 4.25 -9.58 5.72
CA LEU A 95 5.64 -9.30 6.06
C LEU A 95 6.21 -10.34 7.02
N GLU A 96 5.42 -10.80 7.99
CA GLU A 96 5.85 -11.84 8.91
C GLU A 96 6.09 -13.16 8.19
N ALA A 97 5.24 -13.52 7.25
CA ALA A 97 5.39 -14.73 6.46
C ALA A 97 6.70 -14.71 5.67
N GLU A 98 7.04 -13.57 5.06
CA GLU A 98 8.29 -13.42 4.31
C GLU A 98 9.52 -13.38 5.23
N GLY A 99 9.35 -12.92 6.47
CA GLY A 99 10.43 -12.85 7.45
C GLY A 99 10.90 -14.19 7.99
N LYS A 100 10.19 -15.22 7.69
CA LYS A 100 10.55 -16.59 8.08
C LYS A 100 11.27 -17.30 6.95
#